data_cb5aaee940c4fd9ec910a50bab7ee0c0
#
_entry.id   cb5aaee940c4fd9ec910a50bab7ee0c0
#
_cell.length_a   1.000
_cell.length_b   1.000
_cell.length_c   1.000
_cell.angle_alpha   90.00
_cell.angle_beta   90.00
_cell.angle_gamma   90.00
#
_symmetry.space_group_name_H-M   'P 1'
#
loop_
_entity.id
_entity.type
_entity.pdbx_description
1 polymer ?
#
loop_
_entity_poly.entity_id
_entity_poly.type
_entity_poly.pdbx_seq_one_letter_code
_entity_poly.pdbx_strand_id
1 'polypeptide(L)'
;MDYNLIATATFGLEAVVAKELKELGYEDLKTENGRVHFEGDEMDIAITNLWLRTADRVLIKVAEFKAESFEELFNKTVEIDWSKYIPVDGKMHVVGKSVKSKLFSVPDCQSIVKKAVVKSMSRSYGQDWFTEDGPVYKIEVGLLKDVVTLTIDTSGEGLHKRGYREHSGQAPLKETLAAAMVLLSKWRGEQTLIDPCCGSGTILIEAAMIAKNIAPGLHRKFVSETWPSMDKEIWDQVREGAEKSIKKIPLDITGYDIDSWVLSTAKNNVRKAGLTDCITIEKRNFFDFSTKKKYGYMITNPPYGERIGEKEVVSKLNKHFGEVKEKLDTWDFNILTACPDFQKEFGRKATKNRKLYNGRLLCYYYQYLDNNLKK
;
A
#
# COMPACT_ATOMS: atom_id res chain seq x y z
N MET A 1 14.42 -18.29 -11.77
CA MET A 1 14.68 -17.41 -12.96
C MET A 1 14.85 -15.99 -12.45
N ASP A 2 15.82 -15.23 -12.95
CA ASP A 2 15.97 -13.83 -12.49
C ASP A 2 14.99 -12.94 -13.23
N TYR A 3 14.19 -12.22 -12.49
CA TYR A 3 13.18 -11.30 -12.98
C TYR A 3 13.55 -9.85 -12.68
N ASN A 4 13.24 -8.95 -13.60
CA ASN A 4 13.14 -7.54 -13.29
C ASN A 4 11.78 -7.28 -12.61
N LEU A 5 11.80 -6.88 -11.35
CA LEU A 5 10.62 -6.66 -10.54
C LEU A 5 10.31 -5.17 -10.34
N ILE A 6 9.04 -4.86 -10.16
CA ILE A 6 8.55 -3.51 -9.85
C ILE A 6 7.62 -3.57 -8.66
N ALA A 7 7.97 -2.90 -7.56
CA ALA A 7 7.04 -2.57 -6.50
C ALA A 7 6.36 -1.23 -6.85
N THR A 8 5.05 -1.25 -7.10
CA THR A 8 4.30 -0.02 -7.39
C THR A 8 3.94 0.70 -6.10
N ALA A 9 4.02 2.02 -6.10
CA ALA A 9 3.79 2.86 -4.93
C ALA A 9 2.80 3.99 -5.24
N THR A 10 1.98 4.35 -4.28
CA THR A 10 1.25 5.62 -4.32
C THR A 10 2.26 6.77 -4.34
N PHE A 11 2.02 7.78 -5.20
CA PHE A 11 2.91 8.94 -5.36
C PHE A 11 3.25 9.59 -4.01
N GLY A 12 4.54 9.78 -3.74
CA GLY A 12 5.09 10.30 -2.49
C GLY A 12 5.50 9.21 -1.48
N LEU A 13 5.21 7.93 -1.75
CA LEU A 13 5.61 6.80 -0.93
C LEU A 13 6.77 5.98 -1.51
N GLU A 14 7.28 6.32 -2.68
CA GLU A 14 8.34 5.56 -3.37
C GLU A 14 9.57 5.37 -2.49
N ALA A 15 9.99 6.41 -1.76
CA ALA A 15 11.13 6.33 -0.85
C ALA A 15 10.85 5.43 0.37
N VAL A 16 9.57 5.27 0.77
CA VAL A 16 9.20 4.36 1.86
C VAL A 16 9.26 2.92 1.37
N VAL A 17 8.71 2.63 0.19
CA VAL A 17 8.82 1.32 -0.46
C VAL A 17 10.28 0.93 -0.71
N ALA A 18 11.10 1.86 -1.22
CA ALA A 18 12.52 1.61 -1.42
C ALA A 18 13.26 1.28 -0.09
N LYS A 19 12.85 1.93 1.02
CA LYS A 19 13.39 1.62 2.33
C LYS A 19 12.96 0.23 2.80
N GLU A 20 11.71 -0.16 2.61
CA GLU A 20 11.24 -1.52 2.93
C GLU A 20 12.02 -2.58 2.14
N LEU A 21 12.22 -2.37 0.83
CA LEU A 21 13.04 -3.27 0.00
C LEU A 21 14.48 -3.39 0.51
N LYS A 22 15.11 -2.27 0.91
CA LYS A 22 16.45 -2.31 1.53
C LYS A 22 16.48 -3.09 2.84
N GLU A 23 15.45 -2.93 3.68
CA GLU A 23 15.31 -3.69 4.93
C GLU A 23 15.10 -5.19 4.69
N LEU A 24 14.58 -5.58 3.50
CA LEU A 24 14.48 -6.97 3.04
C LEU A 24 15.77 -7.50 2.38
N GLY A 25 16.78 -6.65 2.17
CA GLY A 25 18.09 -7.04 1.63
C GLY A 25 18.33 -6.69 0.16
N TYR A 26 17.41 -5.99 -0.50
CA TYR A 26 17.61 -5.55 -1.90
C TYR A 26 18.42 -4.26 -1.95
N GLU A 27 19.57 -4.26 -2.62
CA GLU A 27 20.50 -3.11 -2.66
C GLU A 27 20.36 -2.28 -3.92
N ASP A 28 20.31 -2.90 -5.09
CA ASP A 28 20.29 -2.24 -6.40
C ASP A 28 18.88 -1.78 -6.78
N LEU A 29 18.43 -0.69 -6.16
CA LEU A 29 17.09 -0.14 -6.37
C LEU A 29 17.10 1.07 -7.29
N LYS A 30 16.24 1.07 -8.32
CA LYS A 30 15.95 2.26 -9.13
C LYS A 30 14.57 2.80 -8.77
N THR A 31 14.53 3.96 -8.12
CA THR A 31 13.28 4.63 -7.74
C THR A 31 12.83 5.60 -8.82
N GLU A 32 11.59 5.47 -9.27
CA GLU A 32 10.91 6.34 -10.20
C GLU A 32 9.54 6.75 -9.67
N ASN A 33 8.89 7.71 -10.30
CA ASN A 33 7.55 8.14 -9.90
C ASN A 33 6.55 6.96 -9.94
N GLY A 34 6.00 6.63 -8.78
CA GLY A 34 5.01 5.57 -8.61
C GLY A 34 5.56 4.14 -8.61
N ARG A 35 6.88 3.94 -8.65
CA ARG A 35 7.47 2.60 -8.71
C ARG A 35 8.92 2.54 -8.23
N VAL A 36 9.30 1.36 -7.72
CA VAL A 36 10.67 1.01 -7.37
C VAL A 36 11.02 -0.27 -8.11
N HIS A 37 12.10 -0.25 -8.89
CA HIS A 37 12.62 -1.40 -9.62
C HIS A 37 13.68 -2.11 -8.79
N PHE A 38 13.69 -3.43 -8.87
CA PHE A 38 14.68 -4.33 -8.24
C PHE A 38 14.74 -5.65 -9.01
N GLU A 39 15.73 -6.46 -8.74
CA GLU A 39 15.88 -7.78 -9.34
C GLU A 39 15.61 -8.86 -8.28
N GLY A 40 15.12 -10.02 -8.70
CA GLY A 40 14.86 -11.14 -7.83
C GLY A 40 14.28 -12.34 -8.57
N ASP A 41 14.16 -13.44 -7.86
CA ASP A 41 13.65 -14.72 -8.36
C ASP A 41 12.23 -15.03 -7.87
N GLU A 42 11.78 -16.29 -7.96
CA GLU A 42 10.48 -16.76 -7.50
C GLU A 42 10.32 -16.58 -5.98
N MET A 43 11.38 -16.79 -5.21
CA MET A 43 11.38 -16.57 -3.76
C MET A 43 11.18 -15.09 -3.43
N ASP A 44 11.81 -14.20 -4.17
CA ASP A 44 11.70 -12.75 -3.99
C ASP A 44 10.30 -12.21 -4.36
N ILE A 45 9.65 -12.82 -5.35
CA ILE A 45 8.23 -12.54 -5.64
C ILE A 45 7.37 -12.87 -4.42
N ALA A 46 7.58 -14.03 -3.80
CA ALA A 46 6.83 -14.42 -2.61
C ALA A 46 7.14 -13.52 -1.41
N ILE A 47 8.42 -13.27 -1.12
CA ILE A 47 8.87 -12.41 -0.02
C ILE A 47 8.29 -11.00 -0.15
N THR A 48 8.43 -10.38 -1.31
CA THR A 48 8.02 -8.98 -1.49
C THR A 48 6.51 -8.80 -1.48
N ASN A 49 5.74 -9.73 -2.05
CA ASN A 49 4.28 -9.73 -1.91
C ASN A 49 3.83 -9.90 -0.45
N LEU A 50 4.51 -10.75 0.32
CA LEU A 50 4.18 -11.02 1.72
C LEU A 50 4.53 -9.84 2.64
N TRP A 51 5.69 -9.20 2.44
CA TRP A 51 6.27 -8.27 3.40
C TRP A 51 6.08 -6.79 3.09
N LEU A 52 5.91 -6.39 1.82
CA LEU A 52 5.76 -4.97 1.49
C LEU A 52 4.46 -4.39 2.05
N ARG A 53 4.61 -3.42 2.95
CA ARG A 53 3.50 -2.78 3.67
C ARG A 53 2.92 -1.60 2.91
N THR A 54 3.79 -0.87 2.18
CA THR A 54 3.42 0.41 1.55
C THR A 54 3.34 0.36 0.04
N ALA A 55 3.77 -0.74 -0.59
CA ALA A 55 3.56 -0.98 -2.00
C ALA A 55 2.10 -1.34 -2.33
N ASP A 56 1.64 -0.94 -3.51
CA ASP A 56 0.30 -1.30 -4.00
C ASP A 56 0.27 -2.68 -4.66
N ARG A 57 1.36 -3.06 -5.39
CA ARG A 57 1.54 -4.34 -6.10
C ARG A 57 3.01 -4.65 -6.33
N VAL A 58 3.29 -5.94 -6.56
CA VAL A 58 4.56 -6.42 -7.12
C VAL A 58 4.31 -6.94 -8.54
N LEU A 59 5.08 -6.48 -9.51
CA LEU A 59 4.92 -6.81 -10.92
C LEU A 59 6.24 -7.37 -11.48
N ILE A 60 6.15 -8.34 -12.39
CA ILE A 60 7.27 -8.72 -13.25
C ILE A 60 7.31 -7.74 -14.42
N LYS A 61 8.43 -7.04 -14.63
CA LYS A 61 8.66 -6.21 -15.82
C LYS A 61 9.14 -7.10 -16.96
N VAL A 62 8.27 -7.29 -17.94
CA VAL A 62 8.57 -8.15 -19.10
C VAL A 62 9.38 -7.40 -20.15
N ALA A 63 8.99 -6.17 -20.48
CA ALA A 63 9.69 -5.34 -21.45
C ALA A 63 9.41 -3.84 -21.26
N GLU A 64 10.30 -3.02 -21.82
CA GLU A 64 10.10 -1.58 -21.95
C GLU A 64 10.67 -1.11 -23.30
N PHE A 65 9.85 -0.39 -24.08
CA PHE A 65 10.24 0.09 -25.39
C PHE A 65 9.39 1.30 -25.81
N LYS A 66 9.87 2.09 -26.78
CA LYS A 66 9.10 3.18 -27.38
C LYS A 66 8.17 2.65 -28.45
N ALA A 67 6.89 3.08 -28.48
CA ALA A 67 5.95 2.83 -29.55
C ALA A 67 5.04 4.04 -29.77
N GLU A 68 4.96 4.51 -31.01
CA GLU A 68 4.15 5.64 -31.43
C GLU A 68 3.01 5.23 -32.36
N SER A 69 2.99 3.97 -32.80
CA SER A 69 1.93 3.35 -33.61
C SER A 69 1.52 1.99 -33.07
N PHE A 70 0.30 1.55 -33.44
CA PHE A 70 -0.18 0.21 -33.10
C PHE A 70 0.64 -0.91 -33.74
N GLU A 71 1.21 -0.65 -34.90
CA GLU A 71 2.11 -1.59 -35.57
C GLU A 71 3.41 -1.79 -34.78
N GLU A 72 4.05 -0.70 -34.33
CA GLU A 72 5.22 -0.79 -33.46
C GLU A 72 4.92 -1.49 -32.14
N LEU A 73 3.77 -1.19 -31.52
CA LEU A 73 3.32 -1.85 -30.30
C LEU A 73 3.16 -3.35 -30.52
N PHE A 74 2.51 -3.76 -31.62
CA PHE A 74 2.31 -5.17 -31.96
C PHE A 74 3.64 -5.87 -32.21
N ASN A 75 4.47 -5.35 -33.12
CA ASN A 75 5.70 -6.00 -33.55
C ASN A 75 6.67 -6.20 -32.38
N LYS A 76 6.92 -5.16 -31.57
CA LYS A 76 7.80 -5.25 -30.40
C LYS A 76 7.26 -6.17 -29.31
N THR A 77 5.94 -6.28 -29.17
CA THR A 77 5.33 -7.21 -28.22
C THR A 77 5.40 -8.66 -28.67
N VAL A 78 5.28 -8.93 -29.99
CA VAL A 78 5.42 -10.28 -30.58
C VAL A 78 6.83 -10.83 -30.47
N GLU A 79 7.85 -9.98 -30.48
CA GLU A 79 9.25 -10.39 -30.36
C GLU A 79 9.60 -10.96 -28.96
N ILE A 80 8.79 -10.66 -27.96
CA ILE A 80 8.95 -11.19 -26.60
C ILE A 80 8.54 -12.66 -26.57
N ASP A 81 9.38 -13.51 -25.97
CA ASP A 81 9.03 -14.91 -25.74
C ASP A 81 8.13 -15.01 -24.49
N TRP A 82 6.82 -14.91 -24.73
CA TRP A 82 5.82 -14.96 -23.67
C TRP A 82 5.66 -16.34 -23.03
N SER A 83 6.09 -17.41 -23.71
CA SER A 83 6.06 -18.77 -23.16
C SER A 83 6.94 -18.96 -21.92
N LYS A 84 7.93 -18.07 -21.71
CA LYS A 84 8.75 -18.04 -20.49
C LYS A 84 7.96 -17.61 -19.25
N TYR A 85 6.86 -16.90 -19.44
CA TYR A 85 6.06 -16.34 -18.34
C TYR A 85 4.69 -17.01 -18.23
N ILE A 86 4.08 -17.42 -19.34
CA ILE A 86 2.68 -17.85 -19.41
C ILE A 86 2.63 -19.28 -19.96
N PRO A 87 2.11 -20.26 -19.19
CA PRO A 87 1.93 -21.63 -19.68
C PRO A 87 0.86 -21.70 -20.77
N VAL A 88 0.79 -22.84 -21.45
CA VAL A 88 -0.10 -23.07 -22.61
C VAL A 88 -1.59 -22.88 -22.30
N ASP A 89 -2.02 -23.15 -21.07
CA ASP A 89 -3.38 -23.02 -20.56
C ASP A 89 -3.64 -21.70 -19.81
N GLY A 90 -2.59 -20.85 -19.66
CA GLY A 90 -2.64 -19.62 -18.87
C GLY A 90 -3.71 -18.64 -19.36
N LYS A 91 -4.57 -18.15 -18.45
CA LYS A 91 -5.61 -17.17 -18.74
C LYS A 91 -5.05 -15.77 -18.84
N MET A 92 -4.98 -15.24 -20.05
CA MET A 92 -4.40 -13.92 -20.33
C MET A 92 -5.43 -12.80 -20.20
N HIS A 93 -5.30 -11.97 -19.17
CA HIS A 93 -6.14 -10.79 -18.97
C HIS A 93 -5.31 -9.52 -19.16
N VAL A 94 -5.56 -8.77 -20.25
CA VAL A 94 -4.81 -7.55 -20.56
C VAL A 94 -5.55 -6.32 -20.04
N VAL A 95 -4.89 -5.52 -19.23
CA VAL A 95 -5.34 -4.21 -18.76
C VAL A 95 -4.37 -3.13 -19.26
N GLY A 96 -4.82 -1.88 -19.32
CA GLY A 96 -3.95 -0.82 -19.84
C GLY A 96 -4.16 0.53 -19.17
N LYS A 97 -3.16 1.38 -19.35
CA LYS A 97 -3.23 2.80 -19.05
C LYS A 97 -2.37 3.56 -20.05
N SER A 98 -2.81 4.76 -20.43
CA SER A 98 -2.05 5.64 -21.33
C SER A 98 -2.08 7.07 -20.81
N VAL A 99 -0.90 7.67 -20.69
CA VAL A 99 -0.72 9.03 -20.19
C VAL A 99 0.25 9.79 -21.12
N LYS A 100 -0.21 10.90 -21.70
CA LYS A 100 0.60 11.77 -22.56
C LYS A 100 1.32 11.00 -23.68
N SER A 101 0.62 10.05 -24.32
CA SER A 101 1.14 9.21 -25.40
C SER A 101 0.27 9.32 -26.65
N LYS A 102 0.86 9.10 -27.83
CA LYS A 102 0.17 9.08 -29.13
C LYS A 102 -0.88 7.97 -29.16
N LEU A 103 -0.54 6.80 -28.60
CA LEU A 103 -1.46 5.69 -28.43
C LEU A 103 -2.32 5.92 -27.17
N PHE A 104 -3.40 6.69 -27.31
CA PHE A 104 -4.28 7.08 -26.19
C PHE A 104 -5.48 6.15 -25.99
N SER A 105 -5.89 5.39 -27.03
CA SER A 105 -6.99 4.42 -26.92
C SER A 105 -6.54 3.19 -26.13
N VAL A 106 -6.89 3.15 -24.85
CA VAL A 106 -6.54 2.04 -23.95
C VAL A 106 -7.14 0.72 -24.42
N PRO A 107 -8.45 0.63 -24.85
CA PRO A 107 -9.01 -0.62 -25.35
C PRO A 107 -8.27 -1.17 -26.58
N ASP A 108 -7.84 -0.30 -27.51
CA ASP A 108 -7.10 -0.73 -28.70
C ASP A 108 -5.71 -1.25 -28.31
N CYS A 109 -5.00 -0.53 -27.41
CA CYS A 109 -3.71 -1.02 -26.88
C CYS A 109 -3.84 -2.39 -26.23
N GLN A 110 -4.88 -2.62 -25.43
CA GLN A 110 -5.15 -3.92 -24.80
C GLN A 110 -5.39 -5.02 -25.84
N SER A 111 -6.21 -4.73 -26.83
CA SER A 111 -6.52 -5.67 -27.92
C SER A 111 -5.28 -6.02 -28.75
N ILE A 112 -4.47 -5.03 -29.11
CA ILE A 112 -3.22 -5.21 -29.85
C ILE A 112 -2.22 -6.05 -29.06
N VAL A 113 -2.01 -5.71 -27.79
CA VAL A 113 -1.10 -6.47 -26.90
C VAL A 113 -1.59 -7.90 -26.73
N LYS A 114 -2.90 -8.15 -26.51
CA LYS A 114 -3.46 -9.51 -26.42
C LYS A 114 -3.17 -10.32 -27.69
N LYS A 115 -3.42 -9.75 -28.88
CA LYS A 115 -3.13 -10.39 -30.16
C LYS A 115 -1.64 -10.70 -30.33
N ALA A 116 -0.76 -9.78 -29.94
CA ALA A 116 0.68 -9.96 -30.02
C ALA A 116 1.18 -11.08 -29.08
N VAL A 117 0.69 -11.12 -27.84
CA VAL A 117 1.00 -12.19 -26.88
C VAL A 117 0.58 -13.54 -27.43
N VAL A 118 -0.67 -13.68 -27.89
CA VAL A 118 -1.16 -14.92 -28.51
C VAL A 118 -0.31 -15.34 -29.70
N LYS A 119 0.07 -14.40 -30.58
CA LYS A 119 0.92 -14.70 -31.74
C LYS A 119 2.32 -15.16 -31.35
N SER A 120 2.91 -14.58 -30.30
CA SER A 120 4.20 -15.04 -29.75
C SER A 120 4.07 -16.44 -29.16
N MET A 121 3.06 -16.68 -28.34
CA MET A 121 2.79 -18.00 -27.75
C MET A 121 2.51 -19.07 -28.83
N SER A 122 1.79 -18.72 -29.90
CA SER A 122 1.56 -19.64 -31.03
C SER A 122 2.86 -20.16 -31.64
N ARG A 123 3.87 -19.30 -31.76
CA ARG A 123 5.20 -19.69 -32.27
C ARG A 123 5.92 -20.68 -31.33
N SER A 124 5.81 -20.44 -30.02
CA SER A 124 6.52 -21.24 -29.02
C SER A 124 5.83 -22.57 -28.74
N TYR A 125 4.50 -22.60 -28.69
CA TYR A 125 3.71 -23.80 -28.39
C TYR A 125 3.25 -24.59 -29.61
N GLY A 126 3.39 -24.04 -30.84
CA GLY A 126 3.00 -24.71 -32.07
C GLY A 126 1.49 -24.87 -32.25
N GLN A 127 0.66 -24.01 -31.64
CA GLN A 127 -0.80 -24.02 -31.75
C GLN A 127 -1.36 -22.60 -31.82
N ASP A 128 -2.47 -22.42 -32.54
CA ASP A 128 -3.07 -21.11 -32.77
C ASP A 128 -4.24 -20.78 -31.82
N TRP A 129 -4.66 -21.73 -31.00
CA TRP A 129 -5.77 -21.54 -30.07
C TRP A 129 -5.38 -21.98 -28.65
N PHE A 130 -5.77 -21.19 -27.63
CA PHE A 130 -5.46 -21.42 -26.22
C PHE A 130 -6.76 -21.48 -25.42
N THR A 131 -6.87 -22.46 -24.52
CA THR A 131 -8.09 -22.72 -23.72
C THR A 131 -8.35 -21.62 -22.70
N GLU A 132 -7.29 -20.98 -22.19
CA GLU A 132 -7.34 -19.96 -21.13
C GLU A 132 -8.15 -20.40 -19.89
N ASP A 133 -8.09 -21.66 -19.53
CA ASP A 133 -8.78 -22.27 -18.38
C ASP A 133 -7.86 -22.51 -17.17
N GLY A 134 -6.57 -22.25 -17.33
CA GLY A 134 -5.54 -22.32 -16.29
C GLY A 134 -5.43 -21.05 -15.42
N PRO A 135 -4.28 -20.88 -14.74
CA PRO A 135 -4.04 -19.74 -13.86
C PRO A 135 -4.10 -18.38 -14.56
N VAL A 136 -4.51 -17.35 -13.81
CA VAL A 136 -4.65 -16.00 -14.35
C VAL A 136 -3.31 -15.28 -14.43
N TYR A 137 -2.99 -14.77 -15.62
CA TYR A 137 -1.86 -13.88 -15.88
C TYR A 137 -2.39 -12.52 -16.32
N LYS A 138 -2.35 -11.57 -15.40
CA LYS A 138 -2.80 -10.21 -15.69
C LYS A 138 -1.64 -9.38 -16.24
N ILE A 139 -1.71 -9.09 -17.53
CA ILE A 139 -0.72 -8.30 -18.27
C ILE A 139 -1.16 -6.84 -18.24
N GLU A 140 -0.30 -5.94 -17.78
CA GLU A 140 -0.54 -4.50 -17.87
C GLU A 140 0.30 -3.89 -19.00
N VAL A 141 -0.36 -3.19 -19.92
CA VAL A 141 0.29 -2.30 -20.89
C VAL A 141 0.19 -0.86 -20.39
N GLY A 142 1.31 -0.35 -19.89
CA GLY A 142 1.44 1.03 -19.42
C GLY A 142 2.15 1.90 -20.45
N LEU A 143 1.48 2.95 -20.94
CA LEU A 143 2.10 3.93 -21.84
C LEU A 143 2.30 5.26 -21.09
N LEU A 144 3.53 5.74 -21.11
CA LEU A 144 3.87 7.06 -20.56
C LEU A 144 4.82 7.78 -21.52
N LYS A 145 4.36 8.88 -22.13
CA LYS A 145 5.17 9.66 -23.10
C LYS A 145 5.74 8.78 -24.20
N ASP A 146 4.89 7.94 -24.80
CA ASP A 146 5.21 6.98 -25.86
C ASP A 146 6.18 5.85 -25.46
N VAL A 147 6.55 5.73 -24.18
CA VAL A 147 7.26 4.57 -23.66
C VAL A 147 6.25 3.56 -23.13
N VAL A 148 6.29 2.37 -23.68
CA VAL A 148 5.49 1.20 -23.28
C VAL A 148 6.26 0.43 -22.23
N THR A 149 5.61 0.11 -21.12
CA THR A 149 6.09 -0.88 -20.14
C THR A 149 5.08 -2.02 -20.11
N LEU A 150 5.51 -3.24 -20.38
CA LEU A 150 4.71 -4.46 -20.27
C LEU A 150 5.07 -5.17 -18.98
N THR A 151 4.05 -5.46 -18.17
CA THR A 151 4.25 -6.12 -16.86
C THR A 151 3.23 -7.23 -16.63
N ILE A 152 3.56 -8.20 -15.75
CA ILE A 152 2.66 -9.23 -15.25
C ILE A 152 2.45 -9.02 -13.76
N ASP A 153 1.19 -8.95 -13.31
CA ASP A 153 0.81 -8.74 -11.91
C ASP A 153 0.96 -10.04 -11.11
N THR A 154 1.86 -10.06 -10.12
CA THR A 154 2.08 -11.20 -9.23
C THR A 154 1.18 -11.17 -7.99
N SER A 155 0.62 -10.02 -7.66
CA SER A 155 -0.14 -9.79 -6.41
C SER A 155 -1.61 -10.21 -6.51
N GLY A 156 -2.24 -10.01 -7.68
CA GLY A 156 -3.67 -10.21 -7.88
C GLY A 156 -4.51 -9.06 -7.31
N GLU A 157 -5.12 -9.22 -6.14
CA GLU A 157 -5.71 -8.08 -5.42
C GLU A 157 -4.62 -7.14 -4.91
N GLY A 158 -4.93 -5.84 -4.81
CA GLY A 158 -3.96 -4.85 -4.31
C GLY A 158 -3.46 -5.20 -2.90
N LEU A 159 -2.18 -4.92 -2.61
CA LEU A 159 -1.55 -5.29 -1.34
C LEU A 159 -2.21 -4.62 -0.12
N HIS A 160 -2.91 -3.48 -0.30
CA HIS A 160 -3.70 -2.88 0.77
C HIS A 160 -4.79 -3.80 1.33
N LYS A 161 -5.30 -4.76 0.56
CA LYS A 161 -6.28 -5.73 1.06
C LYS A 161 -5.58 -6.81 1.89
N ARG A 162 -5.43 -6.57 3.20
CA ARG A 162 -4.75 -7.48 4.14
C ARG A 162 -5.59 -8.69 4.52
N GLY A 163 -6.93 -8.63 4.34
CA GLY A 163 -7.88 -9.67 4.73
C GLY A 163 -8.64 -9.39 6.03
N TYR A 164 -8.20 -8.48 6.88
CA TYR A 164 -8.90 -8.19 8.14
C TYR A 164 -10.13 -7.28 7.98
N ARG A 165 -10.25 -6.52 6.88
CA ARG A 165 -11.39 -5.63 6.62
C ARG A 165 -12.40 -6.29 5.69
N GLU A 166 -13.64 -6.49 6.15
CA GLU A 166 -14.75 -7.02 5.33
C GLU A 166 -15.54 -5.91 4.62
N HIS A 167 -15.82 -4.84 5.35
CA HIS A 167 -16.62 -3.74 4.84
C HIS A 167 -15.80 -2.45 4.86
N SER A 168 -15.72 -1.78 3.74
CA SER A 168 -15.17 -0.42 3.63
C SER A 168 -16.34 0.57 3.66
N GLY A 169 -16.29 1.55 4.58
CA GLY A 169 -17.14 2.74 4.49
C GLY A 169 -16.86 3.58 3.23
N GLN A 170 -17.49 4.71 3.09
CA GLN A 170 -17.16 5.65 2.01
C GLN A 170 -15.71 6.13 2.15
N ALA A 171 -14.87 5.89 1.13
CA ALA A 171 -13.47 6.31 1.01
C ALA A 171 -12.57 6.03 2.25
N PRO A 172 -12.43 4.77 2.71
CA PRO A 172 -11.60 4.46 3.86
C PRO A 172 -10.12 4.73 3.59
N LEU A 173 -9.37 5.04 4.64
CA LEU A 173 -7.91 5.10 4.57
C LEU A 173 -7.38 3.73 4.11
N LYS A 174 -6.57 3.71 3.03
CA LYS A 174 -5.93 2.47 2.59
C LYS A 174 -4.92 1.99 3.63
N GLU A 175 -4.85 0.69 3.81
CA GLU A 175 -3.92 0.03 4.73
C GLU A 175 -2.46 0.36 4.39
N THR A 176 -2.11 0.42 3.11
CA THR A 176 -0.76 0.82 2.64
C THR A 176 -0.41 2.25 3.04
N LEU A 177 -1.38 3.17 3.00
CA LEU A 177 -1.18 4.55 3.44
C LEU A 177 -1.09 4.65 4.97
N ALA A 178 -1.92 3.91 5.70
CA ALA A 178 -1.85 3.84 7.17
C ALA A 178 -0.49 3.28 7.64
N ALA A 179 -0.01 2.19 7.02
CA ALA A 179 1.32 1.65 7.27
C ALA A 179 2.43 2.68 7.02
N ALA A 180 2.32 3.43 5.90
CA ALA A 180 3.26 4.50 5.59
C ALA A 180 3.26 5.62 6.64
N MET A 181 2.10 6.01 7.16
CA MET A 181 2.00 6.99 8.25
C MET A 181 2.74 6.52 9.50
N VAL A 182 2.57 5.25 9.87
CA VAL A 182 3.27 4.67 11.03
C VAL A 182 4.78 4.60 10.79
N LEU A 183 5.23 4.12 9.64
CA LEU A 183 6.66 4.03 9.31
C LEU A 183 7.33 5.42 9.29
N LEU A 184 6.64 6.44 8.77
CA LEU A 184 7.11 7.82 8.70
C LEU A 184 7.13 8.50 10.08
N SER A 185 6.24 8.14 11.00
CA SER A 185 6.22 8.65 12.37
C SER A 185 7.43 8.20 13.19
N LYS A 186 8.07 7.10 12.80
CA LYS A 186 9.15 6.40 13.50
C LYS A 186 8.73 5.73 14.82
N TRP A 187 7.45 5.64 15.11
CA TRP A 187 6.98 4.81 16.22
C TRP A 187 7.36 3.34 16.01
N ARG A 188 7.77 2.63 17.07
CA ARG A 188 8.29 1.26 16.99
C ARG A 188 7.69 0.30 18.02
N GLY A 189 6.67 0.75 18.78
CA GLY A 189 5.97 -0.08 19.77
C GLY A 189 6.38 0.13 21.22
N GLU A 190 7.43 0.91 21.48
CA GLU A 190 7.91 1.13 22.84
C GLU A 190 7.07 2.16 23.62
N GLN A 191 6.54 3.16 22.93
CA GLN A 191 5.75 4.23 23.53
C GLN A 191 4.26 4.03 23.27
N THR A 192 3.44 4.70 24.09
CA THR A 192 1.98 4.79 23.87
C THR A 192 1.69 5.35 22.48
N LEU A 193 0.77 4.71 21.74
CA LEU A 193 0.20 5.22 20.49
C LEU A 193 -1.29 5.47 20.67
N ILE A 194 -1.75 6.64 20.26
CA ILE A 194 -3.17 7.00 20.27
C ILE A 194 -3.62 7.48 18.89
N ASP A 195 -4.77 6.99 18.44
CA ASP A 195 -5.54 7.56 17.34
C ASP A 195 -6.88 8.07 17.87
N PRO A 196 -7.06 9.39 18.04
CA PRO A 196 -8.28 9.97 18.62
C PRO A 196 -9.46 10.05 17.65
N CYS A 197 -9.28 9.67 16.37
CA CYS A 197 -10.30 9.60 15.32
C CYS A 197 -10.13 8.30 14.53
N CYS A 198 -10.11 7.15 15.26
CA CYS A 198 -9.59 5.90 14.73
C CYS A 198 -10.45 5.27 13.64
N GLY A 199 -11.71 5.70 13.50
CA GLY A 199 -12.59 5.14 12.49
C GLY A 199 -12.67 3.62 12.58
N SER A 200 -12.36 2.93 11.49
CA SER A 200 -12.34 1.46 11.42
C SER A 200 -11.07 0.80 12.02
N GLY A 201 -10.20 1.56 12.68
CA GLY A 201 -9.03 1.06 13.40
C GLY A 201 -7.80 0.79 12.52
N THR A 202 -7.78 1.23 11.26
CA THR A 202 -6.73 0.87 10.29
C THR A 202 -5.34 1.25 10.74
N ILE A 203 -5.12 2.49 11.23
CA ILE A 203 -3.82 2.96 11.70
C ILE A 203 -3.32 2.12 12.88
N LEU A 204 -4.21 1.80 13.81
CA LEU A 204 -3.88 1.01 15.00
C LEU A 204 -3.47 -0.42 14.65
N ILE A 205 -4.19 -1.05 13.72
CA ILE A 205 -3.90 -2.41 13.24
C ILE A 205 -2.56 -2.44 12.52
N GLU A 206 -2.33 -1.54 11.56
CA GLU A 206 -1.04 -1.47 10.85
C GLU A 206 0.12 -1.16 11.80
N ALA A 207 -0.09 -0.31 12.82
CA ALA A 207 0.91 -0.03 13.86
C ALA A 207 1.26 -1.29 14.66
N ALA A 208 0.28 -2.02 15.15
CA ALA A 208 0.51 -3.26 15.88
C ALA A 208 1.21 -4.32 15.03
N MET A 209 0.80 -4.48 13.75
CA MET A 209 1.46 -5.40 12.81
C MET A 209 2.92 -5.01 12.57
N ILE A 210 3.23 -3.73 12.43
CA ILE A 210 4.62 -3.23 12.26
C ILE A 210 5.43 -3.53 13.52
N ALA A 211 4.95 -3.19 14.71
CA ALA A 211 5.67 -3.38 15.96
C ALA A 211 5.91 -4.87 16.28
N LYS A 212 4.90 -5.71 16.07
CA LYS A 212 4.99 -7.16 16.27
C LYS A 212 5.70 -7.89 15.10
N ASN A 213 6.13 -7.20 14.07
CA ASN A 213 6.72 -7.78 12.85
C ASN A 213 5.81 -8.81 12.18
N ILE A 214 4.51 -8.56 12.11
CA ILE A 214 3.55 -9.40 11.40
C ILE A 214 3.56 -9.00 9.93
N ALA A 215 3.84 -9.94 9.04
CA ALA A 215 3.83 -9.68 7.60
C ALA A 215 2.41 -9.33 7.11
N PRO A 216 2.21 -8.22 6.37
CA PRO A 216 0.87 -7.76 5.98
C PRO A 216 0.15 -8.72 5.02
N GLY A 217 0.90 -9.55 4.30
CA GLY A 217 0.39 -10.56 3.38
C GLY A 217 0.10 -11.93 3.98
N LEU A 218 0.35 -12.14 5.30
CA LEU A 218 0.38 -13.46 5.93
C LEU A 218 -0.96 -14.23 5.79
N HIS A 219 -2.08 -13.53 5.88
CA HIS A 219 -3.42 -14.14 5.87
C HIS A 219 -4.20 -13.93 4.58
N ARG A 220 -3.51 -13.60 3.48
CA ARG A 220 -4.12 -13.46 2.16
C ARG A 220 -3.48 -14.37 1.13
N LYS A 221 -4.13 -14.54 -0.02
CA LYS A 221 -3.57 -15.23 -1.18
C LYS A 221 -3.11 -14.23 -2.24
N PHE A 222 -2.17 -14.68 -3.06
CA PHE A 222 -1.66 -13.94 -4.21
C PHE A 222 -1.91 -14.71 -5.50
N VAL A 223 -2.09 -14.02 -6.61
CA VAL A 223 -2.37 -14.70 -7.89
C VAL A 223 -1.22 -15.60 -8.32
N SER A 224 0.02 -15.18 -8.06
CA SER A 224 1.22 -15.98 -8.38
C SER A 224 1.33 -17.30 -7.59
N GLU A 225 0.63 -17.47 -6.46
CA GLU A 225 0.54 -18.77 -5.78
C GLU A 225 -0.09 -19.87 -6.65
N THR A 226 -0.84 -19.49 -7.67
CA THR A 226 -1.52 -20.44 -8.58
C THR A 226 -0.68 -20.78 -9.81
N TRP A 227 0.47 -20.14 -10.01
CA TRP A 227 1.28 -20.32 -11.20
C TRP A 227 2.14 -21.59 -11.13
N PRO A 228 2.19 -22.41 -12.20
CA PRO A 228 3.03 -23.61 -12.21
C PRO A 228 4.53 -23.34 -12.03
N SER A 229 4.99 -22.12 -12.38
CA SER A 229 6.37 -21.68 -12.16
C SER A 229 6.71 -21.33 -10.72
N MET A 230 5.70 -21.17 -9.86
CA MET A 230 5.83 -20.82 -8.45
C MET A 230 5.61 -22.06 -7.59
N ASP A 231 6.70 -22.70 -7.14
CA ASP A 231 6.60 -23.87 -6.29
C ASP A 231 5.84 -23.54 -5.01
N LYS A 232 4.90 -24.41 -4.64
CA LYS A 232 4.13 -24.26 -3.39
C LYS A 232 5.05 -24.22 -2.17
N GLU A 233 6.16 -24.96 -2.18
CA GLU A 233 7.14 -24.99 -1.10
C GLU A 233 7.76 -23.61 -0.83
N ILE A 234 7.93 -22.79 -1.87
CA ILE A 234 8.42 -21.40 -1.74
C ILE A 234 7.47 -20.59 -0.85
N TRP A 235 6.18 -20.63 -1.14
CA TRP A 235 5.17 -19.92 -0.38
C TRP A 235 5.03 -20.43 1.05
N ASP A 236 5.10 -21.76 1.24
CA ASP A 236 5.04 -22.38 2.56
C ASP A 236 6.25 -21.95 3.41
N GLN A 237 7.49 -21.96 2.85
CA GLN A 237 8.70 -21.50 3.52
C GLN A 237 8.64 -20.03 3.92
N VAL A 238 8.21 -19.15 2.98
CA VAL A 238 8.14 -17.70 3.24
C VAL A 238 7.11 -17.39 4.32
N ARG A 239 5.95 -18.06 4.34
CA ARG A 239 4.92 -17.91 5.37
C ARG A 239 5.41 -18.43 6.73
N GLU A 240 6.02 -19.60 6.78
CA GLU A 240 6.58 -20.17 8.01
C GLU A 240 7.68 -19.27 8.60
N GLY A 241 8.56 -18.74 7.75
CA GLY A 241 9.57 -17.77 8.16
C GLY A 241 8.95 -16.49 8.74
N ALA A 242 7.88 -15.98 8.10
CA ALA A 242 7.16 -14.82 8.57
C ALA A 242 6.45 -15.07 9.92
N GLU A 243 5.82 -16.22 10.11
CA GLU A 243 5.19 -16.61 11.38
C GLU A 243 6.22 -16.70 12.52
N LYS A 244 7.38 -17.33 12.26
CA LYS A 244 8.47 -17.45 13.24
C LYS A 244 9.08 -16.10 13.63
N SER A 245 8.98 -15.09 12.76
CA SER A 245 9.53 -13.75 13.00
C SER A 245 8.62 -12.85 13.84
N ILE A 246 7.40 -13.29 14.16
CA ILE A 246 6.42 -12.52 14.93
C ILE A 246 6.93 -12.30 16.36
N LYS A 247 7.00 -11.05 16.77
CA LYS A 247 7.45 -10.64 18.11
C LYS A 247 6.30 -10.69 19.11
N LYS A 248 6.52 -11.37 20.23
CA LYS A 248 5.60 -11.39 21.36
C LYS A 248 5.93 -10.27 22.34
N ILE A 249 5.60 -9.04 21.98
CA ILE A 249 5.84 -7.84 22.79
C ILE A 249 4.51 -7.20 23.24
N PRO A 250 4.44 -6.65 24.44
CA PRO A 250 3.30 -5.84 24.86
C PRO A 250 3.29 -4.53 24.08
N LEU A 251 2.09 -4.04 23.74
CA LEU A 251 1.90 -2.76 23.07
C LEU A 251 0.85 -1.95 23.82
N ASP A 252 1.03 -0.64 23.85
CA ASP A 252 0.08 0.32 24.42
C ASP A 252 -0.51 1.17 23.30
N ILE A 253 -1.54 0.62 22.66
CA ILE A 253 -2.22 1.21 21.50
C ILE A 253 -3.69 1.43 21.83
N THR A 254 -4.17 2.67 21.69
CA THR A 254 -5.57 3.01 21.98
C THR A 254 -6.18 3.82 20.84
N GLY A 255 -7.39 3.45 20.44
CA GLY A 255 -8.21 4.18 19.48
C GLY A 255 -9.46 4.75 20.10
N TYR A 256 -9.78 5.99 19.74
CA TYR A 256 -11.03 6.66 20.11
C TYR A 256 -11.83 7.05 18.88
N ASP A 257 -13.14 7.02 18.99
CA ASP A 257 -14.07 7.63 18.04
C ASP A 257 -15.36 7.98 18.78
N ILE A 258 -16.14 8.92 18.23
CA ILE A 258 -17.44 9.30 18.76
C ILE A 258 -18.57 8.40 18.27
N ASP A 259 -18.37 7.74 17.12
CA ASP A 259 -19.37 6.91 16.45
C ASP A 259 -19.29 5.45 16.91
N SER A 260 -20.31 5.02 17.63
CA SER A 260 -20.40 3.65 18.18
C SER A 260 -20.45 2.57 17.07
N TRP A 261 -21.03 2.87 15.90
CA TRP A 261 -21.12 1.92 14.80
C TRP A 261 -19.76 1.70 14.17
N VAL A 262 -19.01 2.79 13.94
CA VAL A 262 -17.64 2.72 13.43
C VAL A 262 -16.71 1.98 14.39
N LEU A 263 -16.87 2.19 15.72
CA LEU A 263 -16.10 1.47 16.74
C LEU A 263 -16.43 -0.02 16.76
N SER A 264 -17.66 -0.43 16.48
CA SER A 264 -18.01 -1.84 16.32
C SER A 264 -17.24 -2.47 15.14
N THR A 265 -17.16 -1.75 14.02
CA THR A 265 -16.35 -2.16 12.87
C THR A 265 -14.86 -2.26 13.23
N ALA A 266 -14.33 -1.26 13.97
CA ALA A 266 -12.93 -1.26 14.42
C ALA A 266 -12.62 -2.49 15.29
N LYS A 267 -13.47 -2.79 16.28
CA LYS A 267 -13.31 -3.97 17.15
C LYS A 267 -13.34 -5.28 16.35
N ASN A 268 -14.22 -5.38 15.35
CA ASN A 268 -14.28 -6.56 14.49
C ASN A 268 -13.00 -6.71 13.65
N ASN A 269 -12.50 -5.61 13.06
CA ASN A 269 -11.25 -5.60 12.29
C ASN A 269 -10.04 -5.99 13.17
N VAL A 270 -9.94 -5.44 14.40
CA VAL A 270 -8.89 -5.78 15.38
C VAL A 270 -8.93 -7.26 15.72
N ARG A 271 -10.15 -7.81 15.96
CA ARG A 271 -10.33 -9.24 16.23
C ARG A 271 -9.88 -10.11 15.06
N LYS A 272 -10.26 -9.75 13.83
CA LYS A 272 -9.86 -10.50 12.62
C LYS A 272 -8.36 -10.42 12.33
N ALA A 273 -7.74 -9.31 12.70
CA ALA A 273 -6.28 -9.17 12.64
C ALA A 273 -5.55 -9.93 13.76
N GLY A 274 -6.26 -10.54 14.72
CA GLY A 274 -5.66 -11.26 15.86
C GLY A 274 -4.94 -10.35 16.86
N LEU A 275 -5.40 -9.08 17.03
CA LEU A 275 -4.69 -8.05 17.78
C LEU A 275 -5.48 -7.52 19.00
N THR A 276 -6.43 -8.30 19.49
CA THR A 276 -7.29 -7.91 20.64
C THR A 276 -6.55 -7.80 21.97
N ASP A 277 -5.37 -8.42 22.06
CA ASP A 277 -4.50 -8.40 23.22
C ASP A 277 -3.68 -7.10 23.36
N CYS A 278 -3.59 -6.30 22.31
CA CYS A 278 -2.69 -5.14 22.28
C CYS A 278 -3.33 -3.84 21.76
N ILE A 279 -4.60 -3.87 21.33
CA ILE A 279 -5.32 -2.68 20.86
C ILE A 279 -6.60 -2.49 21.68
N THR A 280 -6.70 -1.34 22.33
CA THR A 280 -7.91 -0.91 23.04
C THR A 280 -8.73 0.03 22.19
N ILE A 281 -10.04 -0.21 22.06
CA ILE A 281 -10.98 0.64 21.29
C ILE A 281 -12.07 1.13 22.22
N GLU A 282 -12.16 2.45 22.40
CA GLU A 282 -13.09 3.10 23.32
C GLU A 282 -13.90 4.20 22.65
N LYS A 283 -15.14 4.39 23.09
CA LYS A 283 -15.95 5.55 22.72
C LYS A 283 -15.51 6.77 23.52
N ARG A 284 -14.97 7.78 22.82
CA ARG A 284 -14.55 9.03 23.46
C ARG A 284 -14.60 10.17 22.45
N ASN A 285 -15.06 11.33 22.89
CA ASN A 285 -14.92 12.55 22.13
C ASN A 285 -13.49 13.08 22.31
N PHE A 286 -12.81 13.44 21.25
CA PHE A 286 -11.46 14.00 21.33
C PHE A 286 -11.38 15.31 22.11
N PHE A 287 -12.46 16.09 22.13
CA PHE A 287 -12.52 17.30 22.97
C PHE A 287 -12.41 17.02 24.48
N ASP A 288 -12.72 15.79 24.90
CA ASP A 288 -12.61 15.34 26.28
C ASP A 288 -11.30 14.58 26.55
N PHE A 289 -10.38 14.57 25.56
CA PHE A 289 -9.14 13.83 25.65
C PHE A 289 -8.17 14.48 26.64
N SER A 290 -7.68 13.67 27.56
CA SER A 290 -6.57 14.02 28.45
C SER A 290 -5.78 12.77 28.81
N THR A 291 -4.49 12.93 29.06
CA THR A 291 -3.60 11.85 29.49
C THR A 291 -2.50 12.40 30.40
N LYS A 292 -2.05 11.58 31.37
CA LYS A 292 -0.86 11.85 32.18
C LYS A 292 0.39 11.16 31.64
N LYS A 293 0.24 10.33 30.59
CA LYS A 293 1.36 9.61 29.96
C LYS A 293 2.29 10.62 29.27
N LYS A 294 3.59 10.37 29.34
CA LYS A 294 4.63 11.14 28.64
C LYS A 294 5.23 10.32 27.51
N TYR A 295 5.86 10.99 26.55
CA TYR A 295 6.58 10.36 25.42
C TYR A 295 5.71 9.45 24.56
N GLY A 296 4.54 9.95 24.17
CA GLY A 296 3.60 9.22 23.33
C GLY A 296 3.57 9.69 21.88
N TYR A 297 2.87 8.92 21.07
CA TYR A 297 2.60 9.24 19.67
C TYR A 297 1.10 9.36 19.44
N MET A 298 0.73 10.41 18.74
CA MET A 298 -0.60 10.56 18.16
C MET A 298 -0.47 10.41 16.64
N ILE A 299 -1.09 9.36 16.07
CA ILE A 299 -1.08 9.11 14.62
C ILE A 299 -2.54 9.00 14.21
N THR A 300 -3.01 9.94 13.39
CA THR A 300 -4.44 10.05 13.12
C THR A 300 -4.75 10.57 11.72
N ASN A 301 -5.94 10.22 11.23
CA ASN A 301 -6.56 10.71 10.01
C ASN A 301 -7.96 11.26 10.34
N PRO A 302 -8.06 12.51 10.88
CA PRO A 302 -9.32 13.10 11.29
C PRO A 302 -10.23 13.43 10.09
N PRO A 303 -11.53 13.70 10.30
CA PRO A 303 -12.44 14.12 9.24
C PRO A 303 -11.97 15.42 8.57
N TYR A 304 -12.20 15.53 7.24
CA TYR A 304 -11.72 16.66 6.43
C TYR A 304 -12.77 17.76 6.21
N GLY A 305 -14.03 17.51 6.57
CA GLY A 305 -15.13 18.47 6.38
C GLY A 305 -15.62 18.56 4.93
N GLU A 306 -15.75 17.44 4.25
CA GLU A 306 -16.21 17.38 2.85
C GLU A 306 -17.70 17.70 2.69
N ARG A 307 -18.51 17.60 3.76
CA ARG A 307 -19.95 17.86 3.74
C ARG A 307 -20.27 19.30 4.16
N ILE A 308 -21.35 19.83 3.61
CA ILE A 308 -21.85 21.17 3.97
C ILE A 308 -22.20 21.19 5.47
N GLY A 309 -21.66 22.16 6.21
CA GLY A 309 -21.83 22.30 7.66
C GLY A 309 -20.75 21.64 8.54
N GLU A 310 -19.91 20.75 8.00
CA GLU A 310 -18.83 20.11 8.76
C GLU A 310 -17.58 21.00 8.92
N LYS A 311 -17.42 22.04 8.09
CA LYS A 311 -16.22 22.89 8.09
C LYS A 311 -15.93 23.57 9.43
N GLU A 312 -16.96 24.07 10.11
CA GLU A 312 -16.79 24.70 11.43
C GLU A 312 -16.38 23.69 12.51
N VAL A 313 -16.95 22.47 12.45
CA VAL A 313 -16.61 21.39 13.38
C VAL A 313 -15.17 20.97 13.18
N VAL A 314 -14.74 20.79 11.92
CA VAL A 314 -13.36 20.44 11.56
C VAL A 314 -12.39 21.54 11.95
N SER A 315 -12.72 22.83 11.74
CA SER A 315 -11.90 23.95 12.18
C SER A 315 -11.70 23.95 13.70
N LYS A 316 -12.77 23.71 14.49
CA LYS A 316 -12.67 23.56 15.96
C LYS A 316 -11.80 22.38 16.33
N LEU A 317 -11.96 21.25 15.64
CA LEU A 317 -11.15 20.04 15.88
C LEU A 317 -9.67 20.31 15.61
N ASN A 318 -9.34 20.97 14.50
CA ASN A 318 -7.96 21.33 14.14
C ASN A 318 -7.31 22.27 15.17
N LYS A 319 -8.03 23.25 15.69
CA LYS A 319 -7.57 24.11 16.79
C LYS A 319 -7.32 23.29 18.06
N HIS A 320 -8.24 22.39 18.38
CA HIS A 320 -8.11 21.54 19.56
C HIS A 320 -6.89 20.60 19.50
N PHE A 321 -6.53 20.08 18.31
CA PHE A 321 -5.27 19.33 18.11
C PHE A 321 -4.06 20.21 18.53
N GLY A 322 -4.05 21.49 18.20
CA GLY A 322 -3.01 22.42 18.60
C GLY A 322 -2.95 22.61 20.12
N GLU A 323 -4.09 22.87 20.76
CA GLU A 323 -4.22 23.04 22.23
C GLU A 323 -3.75 21.78 22.99
N VAL A 324 -4.12 20.60 22.48
CA VAL A 324 -3.68 19.32 23.08
C VAL A 324 -2.17 19.13 22.92
N LYS A 325 -1.61 19.49 21.74
CA LYS A 325 -0.15 19.40 21.51
C LYS A 325 0.63 20.33 22.44
N GLU A 326 0.13 21.51 22.76
CA GLU A 326 0.77 22.43 23.73
C GLU A 326 0.83 21.82 25.14
N LYS A 327 -0.22 21.10 25.55
CA LYS A 327 -0.27 20.40 26.85
C LYS A 327 0.56 19.11 26.86
N LEU A 328 0.77 18.49 25.71
CA LEU A 328 1.52 17.24 25.52
C LEU A 328 2.84 17.52 24.77
N ASP A 329 3.70 18.33 25.36
CA ASP A 329 4.97 18.78 24.80
C ASP A 329 5.91 17.61 24.43
N THR A 330 5.88 16.50 25.19
CA THR A 330 6.68 15.29 24.98
C THR A 330 6.08 14.29 23.97
N TRP A 331 4.96 14.64 23.31
CA TRP A 331 4.30 13.76 22.35
C TRP A 331 4.58 14.15 20.91
N ASP A 332 4.80 13.18 20.04
CA ASP A 332 4.84 13.38 18.60
C ASP A 332 3.44 13.29 17.99
N PHE A 333 3.01 14.36 17.29
CA PHE A 333 1.74 14.37 16.57
C PHE A 333 1.98 14.18 15.09
N ASN A 334 1.28 13.23 14.51
CA ASN A 334 1.41 12.79 13.12
C ASN A 334 0.00 12.74 12.49
N ILE A 335 -0.36 13.76 11.71
CA ILE A 335 -1.73 14.00 11.28
C ILE A 335 -1.81 14.04 9.75
N LEU A 336 -2.62 13.15 9.17
CA LEU A 336 -2.96 13.18 7.75
C LEU A 336 -4.24 13.98 7.56
N THR A 337 -4.24 14.98 6.69
CA THR A 337 -5.44 15.77 6.41
C THR A 337 -5.42 16.33 5.00
N ALA A 338 -6.61 16.49 4.41
CA ALA A 338 -6.81 17.23 3.15
C ALA A 338 -7.21 18.71 3.40
N CYS A 339 -7.35 19.13 4.66
CA CYS A 339 -7.70 20.50 5.00
C CYS A 339 -6.54 21.47 4.67
N PRO A 340 -6.71 22.43 3.73
CA PRO A 340 -5.63 23.33 3.33
C PRO A 340 -5.20 24.30 4.44
N ASP A 341 -6.12 24.68 5.32
CA ASP A 341 -5.89 25.63 6.42
C ASP A 341 -5.41 24.96 7.72
N PHE A 342 -5.20 23.65 7.71
CA PHE A 342 -4.89 22.86 8.91
C PHE A 342 -3.78 23.47 9.77
N GLN A 343 -2.62 23.83 9.21
CA GLN A 343 -1.50 24.39 9.99
C GLN A 343 -1.84 25.75 10.64
N LYS A 344 -2.65 26.56 9.96
CA LYS A 344 -3.12 27.85 10.48
C LYS A 344 -4.05 27.63 11.67
N GLU A 345 -4.97 26.68 11.53
CA GLU A 345 -5.95 26.34 12.56
C GLU A 345 -5.31 25.62 13.74
N PHE A 346 -4.32 24.75 13.49
CA PHE A 346 -3.49 24.10 14.53
C PHE A 346 -2.67 25.10 15.35
N GLY A 347 -2.45 26.31 14.83
CA GLY A 347 -1.76 27.39 15.52
C GLY A 347 -0.24 27.40 15.43
N ARG A 348 0.39 26.39 14.80
CA ARG A 348 1.84 26.36 14.58
C ARG A 348 2.23 25.61 13.31
N LYS A 349 3.41 25.94 12.79
CA LYS A 349 3.99 25.25 11.63
C LYS A 349 4.49 23.86 12.02
N ALA A 350 4.20 22.87 11.17
CA ALA A 350 4.69 21.51 11.36
C ALA A 350 6.23 21.44 11.27
N THR A 351 6.84 20.53 12.03
CA THR A 351 8.28 20.23 11.96
C THR A 351 8.65 19.64 10.61
N LYS A 352 7.77 18.79 10.08
CA LYS A 352 7.87 18.21 8.73
C LYS A 352 6.48 18.09 8.12
N ASN A 353 6.41 18.16 6.79
CA ASN A 353 5.23 17.81 6.05
C ASN A 353 5.57 17.00 4.81
N ARG A 354 4.61 16.20 4.34
CA ARG A 354 4.72 15.42 3.12
C ARG A 354 3.39 15.43 2.38
N LYS A 355 3.41 15.64 1.07
CA LYS A 355 2.25 15.43 0.20
C LYS A 355 2.06 13.94 -0.01
N LEU A 356 0.85 13.45 0.27
CA LEU A 356 0.43 12.07 0.07
C LEU A 356 -0.94 12.04 -0.61
N TYR A 357 -1.36 10.86 -1.06
CA TYR A 357 -2.65 10.71 -1.73
C TYR A 357 -3.47 9.59 -1.08
N ASN A 358 -4.68 9.91 -0.64
CA ASN A 358 -5.69 8.92 -0.26
C ASN A 358 -6.63 8.69 -1.45
N GLY A 359 -6.36 7.66 -2.24
CA GLY A 359 -6.99 7.50 -3.54
C GLY A 359 -6.60 8.64 -4.49
N ARG A 360 -7.57 9.47 -4.89
CA ARG A 360 -7.36 10.66 -5.74
C ARG A 360 -7.25 11.95 -4.94
N LEU A 361 -7.53 11.90 -3.64
CA LEU A 361 -7.53 13.07 -2.77
C LEU A 361 -6.10 13.41 -2.34
N LEU A 362 -5.67 14.65 -2.62
CA LEU A 362 -4.41 15.17 -2.12
C LEU A 362 -4.53 15.45 -0.63
N CYS A 363 -3.65 14.84 0.15
CA CYS A 363 -3.52 15.01 1.59
C CYS A 363 -2.12 15.53 1.95
N TYR A 364 -2.02 16.10 3.12
CA TYR A 364 -0.75 16.47 3.74
C TYR A 364 -0.58 15.69 5.03
N TYR A 365 0.56 15.04 5.18
CA TYR A 365 0.97 14.40 6.42
C TYR A 365 1.86 15.35 7.20
N TYR A 366 1.30 15.98 8.24
CA TYR A 366 1.97 16.92 9.12
C TYR A 366 2.54 16.21 10.33
N GLN A 367 3.80 16.48 10.64
CA GLN A 367 4.49 15.91 11.78
C GLN A 367 4.95 17.06 12.70
N TYR A 368 4.48 17.04 13.95
CA TYR A 368 4.86 17.95 15.02
C TYR A 368 5.68 17.14 16.02
N LEU A 369 6.99 17.11 15.79
CA LEU A 369 7.92 16.28 16.54
C LEU A 369 8.41 16.97 17.79
N ASP A 370 8.57 16.20 18.88
CA ASP A 370 9.31 16.65 20.06
C ASP A 370 10.82 16.58 19.78
N ASN A 371 11.53 17.69 20.03
CA ASN A 371 12.98 17.74 19.85
C ASN A 371 13.75 16.95 20.94
N ASN A 372 13.10 16.56 22.03
CA ASN A 372 13.72 15.86 23.15
C ASN A 372 13.81 14.33 22.99
N LEU A 373 13.09 13.73 22.01
CA LEU A 373 13.19 12.30 21.68
C LEU A 373 14.44 11.94 20.84
N LYS A 374 15.35 12.89 20.61
CA LYS A 374 16.59 12.67 19.85
C LYS A 374 17.80 12.26 20.71
N LYS A 375 17.57 11.83 21.94
CA LYS A 375 18.65 11.31 22.79
C LYS A 375 18.52 9.82 23.04
#